data_569aa776a1a606ce526284eb40c03668
#
_entry.id   569aa776a1a606ce526284eb40c03668
#
_cell.length_a   1.000
_cell.length_b   1.000
_cell.length_c   1.000
_cell.angle_alpha   90.00
_cell.angle_beta   90.00
_cell.angle_gamma   90.00
#
_symmetry.space_group_name_H-M   'P 1'
#
loop_
_entity.id
_entity.type
_entity.pdbx_description
1 polymer ?
#
loop_
_entity_poly.entity_id
_entity_poly.type
_entity_poly.pdbx_seq_one_letter_code
_entity_poly.pdbx_strand_id
1 'polypeptide(L)'
;MAYFVDMNDLARTPRQIGTIIQRARKKRGWTQTQLAERAGLRQATISIIESGEKPAKLDSILAVLAAIDLEFRVGERSKGAGQDIEELF
;
A
#
# COMPACT_ATOMS: atom_id res chain seq x y z
N MET A 1 -3.44 -21.80 -4.14
CA MET A 1 -3.05 -21.27 -3.85
C MET A 1 -2.52 -20.90 -3.26
N ALA A 2 -2.28 -20.98 -3.06
CA ALA A 2 -1.76 -20.61 -2.44
C ALA A 2 -1.31 -19.95 -2.23
N TYR A 3 -1.18 -19.65 -2.05
CA TYR A 3 -0.70 -19.09 -1.68
C TYR A 3 -0.90 -18.30 -1.21
N PHE A 4 -1.02 -18.03 -0.90
CA PHE A 4 -1.11 -17.28 -0.30
C PHE A 4 -0.87 -17.23 0.74
N VAL A 5 -0.30 -17.45 0.77
CA VAL A 5 -0.05 -17.60 1.96
C VAL A 5 0.38 -16.51 2.76
N ASP A 6 1.44 -15.88 2.57
CA ASP A 6 1.79 -14.68 3.28
C ASP A 6 1.04 -13.56 2.68
N MET A 7 0.16 -13.00 3.44
CA MET A 7 -0.70 -11.97 2.95
C MET A 7 -0.20 -10.59 3.30
N ASN A 8 0.95 -10.50 3.93
CA ASN A 8 1.46 -9.19 4.32
C ASN A 8 2.46 -8.68 3.32
N ASP A 9 2.29 -7.45 2.90
CA ASP A 9 3.25 -6.79 2.03
C ASP A 9 4.12 -5.88 2.86
N LEU A 10 5.39 -5.83 2.53
CA LEU A 10 6.27 -4.87 3.17
C LEU A 10 6.18 -3.55 2.45
N ALA A 11 6.04 -2.50 3.22
CA ALA A 11 5.90 -1.16 2.66
C ALA A 11 6.83 -0.22 3.39
N ARG A 12 7.99 -0.02 2.82
CA ARG A 12 9.00 0.82 3.44
C ARG A 12 9.18 2.16 2.73
N THR A 13 8.54 2.32 1.60
CA THR A 13 8.64 3.57 0.83
C THR A 13 7.27 3.94 0.32
N PRO A 14 7.07 5.23 0.01
CA PRO A 14 5.80 5.64 -0.59
C PRO A 14 5.50 4.88 -1.87
N ARG A 15 6.52 4.59 -2.66
CA ARG A 15 6.31 3.85 -3.91
C ARG A 15 5.82 2.44 -3.64
N GLN A 16 6.34 1.79 -2.61
CA GLN A 16 5.88 0.46 -2.26
C GLN A 16 4.43 0.49 -1.79
N ILE A 17 4.08 1.48 -0.99
CA ILE A 17 2.71 1.64 -0.54
C ILE A 17 1.80 1.87 -1.73
N GLY A 18 2.22 2.73 -2.65
CA GLY A 18 1.43 3.01 -3.84
C GLY A 18 1.21 1.76 -4.69
N THR A 19 2.23 0.94 -4.83
CA THR A 19 2.13 -0.29 -5.60
C THR A 19 1.16 -1.27 -4.96
N ILE A 20 1.20 -1.39 -3.64
CA ILE A 20 0.29 -2.27 -2.91
C ILE A 20 -1.15 -1.82 -3.15
N ILE A 21 -1.39 -0.52 -3.04
CA ILE A 21 -2.72 0.03 -3.23
C ILE A 21 -3.19 -0.18 -4.66
N GLN A 22 -2.33 0.09 -5.62
CA GLN A 22 -2.70 -0.07 -7.02
C GLN A 22 -3.05 -1.52 -7.32
N ARG A 23 -2.26 -2.45 -6.81
CA ARG A 23 -2.52 -3.86 -7.03
C ARG A 23 -3.85 -4.28 -6.44
N ALA A 24 -4.13 -3.84 -5.23
CA ALA A 24 -5.37 -4.19 -4.56
C ALA A 24 -6.56 -3.59 -5.30
N ARG A 25 -6.40 -2.37 -5.81
CA ARG A 25 -7.45 -1.72 -6.58
C ARG A 25 -7.74 -2.48 -7.87
N LYS A 26 -6.68 -2.82 -8.60
CA LYS A 26 -6.85 -3.52 -9.87
C LYS A 26 -7.43 -4.91 -9.68
N LYS A 27 -7.08 -5.54 -8.59
CA LYS A 27 -7.62 -6.85 -8.29
C LYS A 27 -9.12 -6.79 -8.12
N ARG A 28 -9.64 -5.66 -7.67
CA ARG A 28 -11.08 -5.47 -7.52
C ARG A 28 -11.74 -4.97 -8.80
N GLY A 29 -10.96 -4.71 -9.84
CA GLY A 29 -11.49 -4.22 -11.09
C GLY A 29 -11.93 -2.77 -11.02
N TRP A 30 -11.37 -2.00 -10.09
CA TRP A 30 -11.78 -0.60 -9.91
C TRP A 30 -10.82 0.33 -10.62
N THR A 31 -11.40 1.45 -11.12
CA THR A 31 -10.59 2.54 -11.62
C THR A 31 -10.14 3.40 -10.44
N GLN A 32 -9.20 4.30 -10.70
CA GLN A 32 -8.80 5.24 -9.67
C GLN A 32 -9.97 6.10 -9.22
N THR A 33 -10.85 6.46 -10.14
CA THR A 33 -12.03 7.25 -9.77
C THR A 33 -12.95 6.47 -8.85
N GLN A 34 -13.14 5.20 -9.12
CA GLN A 34 -13.99 4.38 -8.26
C GLN A 34 -13.39 4.23 -6.87
N LEU A 35 -12.09 4.06 -6.79
CA LEU A 35 -11.44 3.99 -5.48
C LEU A 35 -11.57 5.32 -4.77
N ALA A 36 -11.38 6.41 -5.49
CA ALA A 36 -11.49 7.73 -4.87
C ALA A 36 -12.87 7.94 -4.27
N GLU A 37 -13.90 7.55 -4.99
CA GLU A 37 -15.26 7.68 -4.49
C GLU A 37 -15.46 6.89 -3.22
N ARG A 38 -14.94 5.69 -3.15
CA ARG A 38 -15.09 4.86 -1.98
C ARG A 38 -14.30 5.37 -0.80
N ALA A 39 -13.19 6.02 -1.07
CA ALA A 39 -12.34 6.57 -0.01
C ALA A 39 -12.72 7.98 0.39
N GLY A 40 -13.64 8.60 -0.37
CA GLY A 40 -14.02 9.99 -0.08
C GLY A 40 -12.95 10.97 -0.46
N LEU A 41 -12.19 10.66 -1.52
CA LEU A 41 -11.08 11.48 -1.96
C LEU A 41 -11.24 11.80 -3.44
N ARG A 42 -10.35 12.64 -3.93
CA ARG A 42 -10.33 12.98 -5.35
C ARG A 42 -9.47 11.97 -6.09
N GLN A 43 -9.80 11.77 -7.36
CA GLN A 43 -9.03 10.85 -8.18
C GLN A 43 -7.56 11.27 -8.25
N ALA A 44 -7.29 12.56 -8.30
CA ALA A 44 -5.91 13.05 -8.35
C ALA A 44 -5.14 12.60 -7.11
N THR A 45 -5.79 12.56 -5.96
CA THR A 45 -5.14 12.11 -4.74
C THR A 45 -4.77 10.63 -4.84
N ILE A 46 -5.66 9.82 -5.40
CA ILE A 46 -5.36 8.41 -5.60
C ILE A 46 -4.17 8.26 -6.52
N SER A 47 -4.13 9.03 -7.60
CA SER A 47 -3.03 8.95 -8.54
C SER A 47 -1.70 9.28 -7.87
N ILE A 48 -1.69 10.30 -7.02
CA ILE A 48 -0.49 10.68 -6.30
C ILE A 48 -0.03 9.58 -5.36
N ILE A 49 -0.98 9.00 -4.63
CA ILE A 49 -0.65 7.95 -3.69
C ILE A 49 -0.10 6.73 -4.42
N GLU A 50 -0.72 6.36 -5.53
CA GLU A 50 -0.29 5.16 -6.25
C GLU A 50 1.07 5.33 -6.88
N SER A 51 1.40 6.53 -7.32
CA SER A 51 2.70 6.75 -7.93
C SER A 51 3.82 6.81 -6.90
N GLY A 52 3.51 7.28 -5.70
CA GLY A 52 4.50 7.40 -4.66
C GLY A 52 5.56 8.44 -4.93
N GLU A 53 5.34 9.35 -5.88
CA GLU A 53 6.34 10.32 -6.25
C GLU A 53 6.26 11.61 -5.47
N LYS A 54 5.11 11.87 -4.86
CA LYS A 54 4.90 13.09 -4.11
C LYS A 54 4.37 12.76 -2.74
N PRO A 55 4.57 13.63 -1.76
CA PRO A 55 4.05 13.37 -0.42
C PRO A 55 2.53 13.26 -0.42
N ALA A 56 2.03 12.38 0.41
CA ALA A 56 0.61 12.20 0.60
C ALA A 56 0.33 12.23 2.08
N LYS A 57 -0.85 12.70 2.44
CA LYS A 57 -1.21 12.77 3.85
C LYS A 57 -1.51 11.38 4.37
N LEU A 58 -1.10 11.13 5.60
CA LEU A 58 -1.37 9.84 6.21
C LEU A 58 -2.86 9.57 6.28
N ASP A 59 -3.66 10.58 6.61
CA ASP A 59 -5.11 10.41 6.65
C ASP A 59 -5.66 9.91 5.34
N SER A 60 -5.15 10.43 4.24
CA SER A 60 -5.61 9.99 2.92
C SER A 60 -5.22 8.54 2.68
N ILE A 61 -4.00 8.19 3.04
CA ILE A 61 -3.55 6.82 2.87
C ILE A 61 -4.39 5.86 3.67
N LEU A 62 -4.70 6.22 4.90
CA LEU A 62 -5.52 5.37 5.75
C LEU A 62 -6.93 5.22 5.19
N ALA A 63 -7.48 6.29 4.64
CA ALA A 63 -8.81 6.23 4.02
C ALA A 63 -8.81 5.28 2.82
N VAL A 64 -7.75 5.34 2.02
CA VAL A 64 -7.64 4.48 0.86
C VAL A 64 -7.51 3.02 1.28
N LEU A 65 -6.67 2.76 2.27
CA LEU A 65 -6.49 1.39 2.75
C LEU A 65 -7.82 0.81 3.23
N ALA A 66 -8.56 1.61 3.99
CA ALA A 66 -9.85 1.16 4.48
C ALA A 66 -10.81 0.85 3.33
N ALA A 67 -10.77 1.67 2.27
CA ALA A 67 -11.67 1.48 1.14
C ALA A 67 -11.39 0.19 0.38
N ILE A 68 -10.16 -0.30 0.44
CA ILE A 68 -9.80 -1.55 -0.21
C ILE A 68 -9.57 -2.67 0.78
N ASP A 69 -10.09 -2.47 1.99
CA ASP A 69 -10.10 -3.52 2.99
C ASP A 69 -8.71 -3.95 3.43
N LEU A 70 -7.80 -3.01 3.46
CA LEU A 70 -6.47 -3.23 3.99
C LEU A 70 -6.31 -2.43 5.26
N GLU A 71 -5.36 -2.81 6.07
CA GLU A 71 -5.10 -2.08 7.30
C GLU A 71 -3.60 -1.89 7.49
N PHE A 72 -3.28 -0.82 8.16
CA PHE A 72 -1.92 -0.50 8.51
C PHE A 72 -1.54 -1.29 9.73
N ARG A 73 -0.38 -1.90 9.70
CA ARG A 73 0.13 -2.61 10.86
C ARG A 73 1.54 -2.14 11.13
N VAL A 74 1.85 -1.97 12.40
CA VAL A 74 3.17 -1.51 12.79
C VAL A 74 3.79 -2.61 13.63
N GLY A 75 4.96 -3.04 13.22
CA GLY A 75 5.69 -4.06 13.94
C GLY A 75 7.15 -3.74 13.89
N GLU A 76 7.93 -4.58 14.49
CA GLU A 76 9.36 -4.40 14.44
C GLU A 76 9.83 -4.61 13.02
N ARG A 77 10.81 -3.82 12.62
CA ARG A 77 11.32 -3.90 11.28
C ARG A 77 11.92 -5.28 11.07
N SER A 78 11.43 -5.96 10.04
CA SER A 78 11.94 -7.28 9.76
C SER A 78 13.30 -7.13 9.15
N LYS A 79 14.16 -8.07 9.43
CA LYS A 79 15.49 -8.02 8.90
C LYS A 79 15.60 -8.72 7.58
N GLY A 80 14.65 -9.55 7.29
CA GLY A 80 14.65 -10.24 6.03
C GLY A 80 15.84 -11.14 5.91
N ALA A 81 15.73 -12.12 5.06
CA ALA A 81 16.78 -13.08 4.98
C ALA A 81 18.08 -12.46 4.55
N GLY A 82 18.07 -11.76 3.47
CA GLY A 82 19.29 -11.18 2.99
C GLY A 82 19.76 -10.04 3.82
N GLN A 83 18.81 -9.27 4.25
CA GLN A 83 19.11 -8.12 5.00
C GLN A 83 19.70 -8.42 6.33
N ASP A 84 19.17 -9.46 6.95
CA ASP A 84 19.68 -9.89 8.20
C ASP A 84 21.13 -10.16 8.16
N ILE A 85 21.54 -10.85 7.18
CA ILE A 85 22.93 -11.21 7.08
C ILE A 85 23.78 -10.00 6.96
N GLU A 86 23.33 -9.06 6.18
CA GLU A 86 24.12 -7.87 5.98
C GLU A 86 24.20 -7.02 7.18
N GLU A 87 23.12 -6.92 7.88
CA GLU A 87 23.10 -6.06 9.02
C GLU A 87 23.88 -6.57 10.15
N LEU A 88 24.05 -7.83 10.21
CA LEU A 88 24.77 -8.40 11.30
C LEU A 88 26.23 -8.17 11.14
N PHE A 89 26.66 -7.83 10.02
CA PHE A 89 28.04 -7.70 9.73
C PHE A 89 28.42 -6.33 9.28
#